data_978f406aca1a8351789d35a0704d3b72
#
_entry.id   978f406aca1a8351789d35a0704d3b72
#
_cell.length_a   1.000
_cell.length_b   1.000
_cell.length_c   1.000
_cell.angle_alpha   90.00
_cell.angle_beta   90.00
_cell.angle_gamma   90.00
#
_symmetry.space_group_name_H-M   'P 1'
#
loop_
_entity.id
_entity.type
_entity.pdbx_description
1 polymer ?
#
loop_
_entity_poly.entity_id
_entity_poly.type
_entity_poly.pdbx_seq_one_letter_code
_entity_poly.pdbx_strand_id
1 'polypeptide(L)' 'MAKQTWKPGNMLYPLPAVMVSVTDGDGNDNIITVAWAGTVCTNPPMVSISVRPTRFSYDMICKTKEFVLNLTTEE' A
#
# COMPACT_ATOMS: atom_id res chain seq x y z
N MET A 1 27.40 -16.61 -13.46
CA MET A 1 26.39 -16.83 -12.42
C MET A 1 25.18 -17.52 -13.02
N ALA A 2 24.78 -18.64 -12.44
CA ALA A 2 23.64 -19.40 -12.95
C ALA A 2 22.33 -18.76 -12.51
N LYS A 3 21.35 -18.81 -13.40
CA LYS A 3 20.00 -18.31 -13.11
C LYS A 3 19.04 -19.49 -12.96
N GLN A 4 18.08 -19.33 -12.06
CA GLN A 4 17.03 -20.32 -11.84
C GLN A 4 15.68 -19.72 -12.20
N THR A 5 14.83 -20.52 -12.82
CA THR A 5 13.48 -20.11 -13.15
C THR A 5 12.53 -20.65 -12.07
N TRP A 6 11.75 -19.76 -11.46
CA TRP A 6 10.81 -20.10 -10.38
C TRP A 6 9.41 -19.80 -10.82
N LYS A 7 8.44 -20.48 -10.21
CA LYS A 7 7.04 -20.13 -10.41
C LYS A 7 6.77 -18.76 -9.80
N PRO A 8 5.94 -17.94 -10.45
CA PRO A 8 5.56 -16.67 -9.85
C PRO A 8 4.86 -16.86 -8.52
N GLY A 9 5.14 -16.00 -7.56
CA GLY A 9 4.55 -16.06 -6.24
C GLY A 9 5.05 -14.92 -5.39
N ASN A 10 4.76 -15.00 -4.08
CA ASN A 10 5.13 -13.95 -3.13
C ASN A 10 6.58 -14.12 -2.68
N MET A 11 7.50 -13.86 -3.58
CA MET A 11 8.92 -14.17 -3.42
C MET A 11 9.68 -13.17 -2.55
N LEU A 12 9.11 -12.00 -2.30
CA LEU A 12 9.80 -10.93 -1.57
C LEU A 12 9.34 -10.79 -0.11
N TYR A 13 8.82 -11.86 0.46
CA TYR A 13 8.49 -11.88 1.87
C TYR A 13 9.77 -12.10 2.71
N PRO A 14 9.80 -11.55 3.94
CA PRO A 14 8.73 -10.79 4.60
C PRO A 14 8.64 -9.36 4.10
N LEU A 15 7.42 -8.81 4.14
CA LEU A 15 7.14 -7.44 3.75
C LEU A 15 6.64 -6.66 4.96
N PRO A 16 7.06 -5.38 5.12
CA PRO A 16 6.51 -4.56 6.19
C PRO A 16 5.06 -4.22 5.89
N ALA A 17 4.21 -4.28 6.91
CA ALA A 17 2.82 -3.88 6.80
C ALA A 17 2.65 -2.46 7.32
N VAL A 18 1.84 -1.67 6.65
CA VAL A 18 1.52 -0.32 7.08
C VAL A 18 0.01 -0.14 7.10
N MET A 19 -0.47 0.79 7.92
CA MET A 19 -1.87 1.17 7.95
C MET A 19 -2.05 2.42 7.10
N VAL A 20 -2.94 2.33 6.12
CA VAL A 20 -3.23 3.44 5.22
C VAL A 20 -4.59 4.01 5.57
N SER A 21 -4.63 5.28 5.94
CA SER A 21 -5.87 5.96 6.23
C SER A 21 -6.30 6.80 5.03
N VAL A 22 -7.59 6.75 4.74
CA VAL A 22 -8.19 7.45 3.59
C VAL A 22 -9.51 8.06 3.99
N THR A 23 -9.95 9.06 3.23
CA THR A 23 -11.26 9.68 3.39
C THR A 23 -11.87 9.86 2.01
N ASP A 24 -13.21 9.92 1.95
CA ASP A 24 -13.90 10.19 0.69
C ASP A 24 -14.22 11.68 0.50
N GLY A 25 -13.86 12.51 1.48
CA GLY A 25 -14.14 13.92 1.43
C GLY A 25 -15.53 14.30 1.94
N ASP A 26 -16.37 13.31 2.22
CA ASP A 26 -17.75 13.53 2.69
C ASP A 26 -17.94 13.11 4.15
N GLY A 27 -16.84 13.02 4.90
CA GLY A 27 -16.87 12.64 6.30
C GLY A 27 -16.73 11.15 6.57
N ASN A 28 -16.57 10.35 5.52
CA ASN A 28 -16.33 8.91 5.66
C ASN A 28 -14.84 8.64 5.64
N ASP A 29 -14.35 7.95 6.65
CA ASP A 29 -12.94 7.60 6.77
C ASP A 29 -12.80 6.08 6.82
N ASN A 30 -11.68 5.57 6.37
CA ASN A 30 -11.38 4.15 6.43
C ASN A 30 -9.89 3.92 6.63
N ILE A 31 -9.57 2.76 7.19
CA ILE A 31 -8.19 2.33 7.39
C ILE A 31 -8.06 0.95 6.77
N ILE A 32 -6.99 0.75 6.02
CA ILE A 32 -6.69 -0.55 5.42
C ILE A 32 -5.24 -0.92 5.73
N THR A 33 -5.02 -2.17 6.09
CA THR A 33 -3.68 -2.70 6.27
C THR A 33 -3.12 -3.12 4.91
N VAL A 34 -1.94 -2.59 4.58
CA VAL A 34 -1.33 -2.84 3.28
C VAL A 34 0.08 -3.37 3.49
N ALA A 35 0.37 -4.55 2.94
CA ALA A 35 1.73 -5.07 2.84
C ALA A 35 2.34 -4.77 1.47
N TRP A 36 1.50 -4.52 0.48
CA TRP A 36 1.93 -4.22 -0.89
C TRP A 36 2.22 -2.74 -1.03
N ALA A 37 3.27 -2.27 -0.30
CA ALA A 37 3.69 -0.88 -0.28
C ALA A 37 5.19 -0.82 -0.44
N GLY A 38 5.69 0.26 -1.03
CA GLY A 38 7.12 0.39 -1.20
C GLY A 38 7.55 1.77 -1.64
N THR A 39 8.84 2.01 -1.54
CA THR A 39 9.47 3.22 -2.00
C THR A 39 9.74 3.09 -3.51
N VAL A 40 9.30 4.08 -4.27
CA VAL A 40 9.42 4.07 -5.73
C VAL A 40 10.61 4.93 -6.18
N CYS A 41 10.83 6.04 -5.51
CA CYS A 41 11.83 7.01 -5.92
C CYS A 41 12.36 7.77 -4.71
N THR A 42 13.63 8.13 -4.74
CA THR A 42 14.27 8.85 -3.64
C THR A 42 14.19 10.35 -3.81
N ASN A 43 14.33 10.83 -5.03
CA ASN A 43 14.35 12.26 -5.32
C ASN A 43 13.58 12.57 -6.61
N PRO A 44 12.35 13.06 -6.51
CA PRO A 44 11.62 13.36 -5.27
C PRO A 44 11.21 12.09 -4.53
N PRO A 45 11.04 12.14 -3.19
CA PRO A 45 10.61 10.95 -2.47
C PRO A 45 9.20 10.55 -2.85
N MET A 46 9.05 9.29 -3.22
CA MET A 46 7.76 8.74 -3.66
C MET A 46 7.56 7.35 -3.10
N VAL A 47 6.32 7.05 -2.75
CA VAL A 47 5.92 5.72 -2.30
C VAL A 47 4.74 5.26 -3.13
N SER A 48 4.56 3.95 -3.19
CA SER A 48 3.42 3.35 -3.87
C SER A 48 2.72 2.37 -2.95
N ILE A 49 1.42 2.23 -3.13
CA ILE A 49 0.65 1.15 -2.54
C ILE A 49 -0.15 0.48 -3.65
N SER A 50 -0.40 -0.81 -3.49
CA SER A 50 -1.22 -1.57 -4.42
C SER A 50 -2.52 -1.96 -3.73
N VAL A 51 -3.64 -1.51 -4.26
CA VAL A 51 -4.96 -1.76 -3.67
C VAL A 51 -5.85 -2.41 -4.73
N ARG A 52 -6.44 -3.56 -4.37
CA ARG A 52 -7.35 -4.25 -5.29
C ARG A 52 -8.65 -3.47 -5.44
N PRO A 53 -9.26 -3.46 -6.64
CA PRO A 53 -10.55 -2.76 -6.85
C PRO A 53 -11.68 -3.27 -5.96
N THR A 54 -11.56 -4.49 -5.42
CA THR A 54 -12.58 -5.05 -4.53
C THR A 54 -12.52 -4.50 -3.11
N ARG A 55 -11.45 -3.78 -2.75
CA ARG A 55 -11.32 -3.21 -1.42
C ARG A 55 -12.16 -1.94 -1.27
N PHE A 56 -12.73 -1.77 -0.07
CA PHE A 56 -13.57 -0.62 0.22
C PHE A 56 -12.82 0.71 0.00
N SER A 57 -11.55 0.75 0.38
CA SER A 57 -10.75 1.97 0.25
C SER A 57 -10.36 2.33 -1.18
N TYR A 58 -10.51 1.40 -2.13
CA TYR A 58 -10.12 1.64 -3.51
C TYR A 58 -10.85 2.84 -4.11
N ASP A 59 -12.16 2.86 -3.99
CA ASP A 59 -12.97 3.95 -4.55
C ASP A 59 -12.69 5.27 -3.84
N MET A 60 -12.45 5.22 -2.53
CA MET A 60 -12.14 6.41 -1.75
C MET A 60 -10.83 7.05 -2.22
N ILE A 61 -9.81 6.23 -2.46
CA ILE A 61 -8.52 6.72 -2.95
C ILE A 61 -8.66 7.30 -4.36
N CYS A 62 -9.42 6.64 -5.22
CA CYS A 62 -9.65 7.13 -6.58
C CYS A 62 -10.39 8.45 -6.59
N LYS A 63 -11.29 8.67 -5.63
CA LYS A 63 -12.08 9.88 -5.53
C LYS A 63 -11.26 11.07 -5.03
N THR A 64 -10.50 10.89 -3.95
CA THR A 64 -9.74 11.99 -3.32
C THR A 64 -8.31 12.09 -3.82
N LYS A 65 -7.73 10.97 -4.30
CA LYS A 65 -6.34 10.87 -4.74
C LYS A 65 -5.34 11.19 -3.62
N GLU A 66 -5.75 10.92 -2.38
CA GLU A 66 -4.95 11.17 -1.20
C GLU A 66 -5.02 9.99 -0.23
N PHE A 67 -3.91 9.73 0.45
CA PHE A 67 -3.87 8.75 1.53
C PHE A 67 -2.71 9.08 2.46
N VAL A 68 -2.75 8.52 3.66
CA VAL A 68 -1.68 8.70 4.65
C VAL A 68 -1.16 7.32 5.06
N LEU A 69 0.15 7.18 5.04
CA LEU A 69 0.83 5.98 5.50
C LEU A 69 1.17 6.13 6.98
N ASN A 70 0.77 5.16 7.78
CA ASN A 70 1.03 5.14 9.21
C ASN A 70 1.89 3.94 9.54
N LEU A 71 3.05 4.19 10.14
CA LEU A 71 3.90 3.11 10.60
C LEU A 71 3.32 2.55 11.90
N THR A 72 3.16 1.23 11.93
CA THR A 72 2.52 0.57 13.06
C THR A 72 3.54 0.17 14.10
N THR A 73 3.14 0.24 15.38
CA THR A 73 3.92 -0.25 16.52
C THR A 73 3.02 -1.16 17.35
N GLU A 74 3.63 -1.85 18.33
CA GLU A 74 2.85 -2.69 19.22
C GLU A 74 2.02 -1.89 20.24
N GLU A 75 2.30 -0.61 20.37
CA GLU A 75 1.56 0.26 21.29
C GLU A 75 0.30 0.87 20.69
#